data_29c67cbee7234137db1eb7af35280deb
#
_entry.id   29c67cbee7234137db1eb7af35280deb
#
_cell.length_a   1.000
_cell.length_b   1.000
_cell.length_c   1.000
_cell.angle_alpha   90.00
_cell.angle_beta   90.00
_cell.angle_gamma   90.00
#
_symmetry.space_group_name_H-M   'P 1'
#
loop_
_entity.id
_entity.type
_entity.pdbx_description
1 polymer ?
#
loop_
_entity_poly.entity_id
_entity_poly.type
_entity_poly.pdbx_seq_one_letter_code
_entity_poly.pdbx_strand_id
1 'polypeptide(L)'
;MIKLLTAVFVFCVAFVTPLMAQAQDIKGDAAAGDKKNAMCIGCHGIKGYQASFPEVYKVPMISGQGAKYIVAALNAYKKGERKHPTMRAIADSLSDQDMADLAAYYSEHGKAGDAALPAKAKDAPVAVADLVKKAACVSCHGDNFAKPIDPSYPKIAGQHADYIYVALKAYKTENNPQVGRSNGVMAGIAKQFSNAELKALAGYVSSLDGDLKTVPEAKFR
;
A
#
# COMPACT_ATOMS: atom_id res chain seq x y z
N MET A 1 -9.01 80.44 -16.81
CA MET A 1 -9.07 79.81 -15.51
C MET A 1 -9.63 78.42 -15.67
N ILE A 2 -8.76 77.42 -15.81
CA ILE A 2 -9.13 76.03 -16.05
C ILE A 2 -8.91 75.29 -14.75
N LYS A 3 -9.98 74.73 -14.14
CA LYS A 3 -9.89 73.93 -12.93
C LYS A 3 -9.59 72.49 -13.30
N LEU A 4 -8.42 72.00 -12.91
CA LEU A 4 -7.98 70.63 -13.05
C LEU A 4 -8.65 69.76 -11.97
N LEU A 5 -9.55 68.86 -12.35
CA LEU A 5 -10.08 67.80 -11.45
C LEU A 5 -9.15 66.61 -11.51
N THR A 6 -8.44 66.32 -10.41
CA THR A 6 -7.64 65.15 -10.22
C THR A 6 -8.52 64.00 -9.66
N ALA A 7 -8.86 63.05 -10.48
CA ALA A 7 -9.56 61.81 -10.03
C ALA A 7 -8.52 60.85 -9.49
N VAL A 8 -8.60 60.55 -8.19
CA VAL A 8 -7.81 59.52 -7.49
C VAL A 8 -8.52 58.18 -7.67
N PHE A 9 -7.96 57.33 -8.49
CA PHE A 9 -8.41 55.91 -8.64
C PHE A 9 -7.76 55.09 -7.52
N VAL A 10 -8.53 54.71 -6.50
CA VAL A 10 -8.09 53.75 -5.46
C VAL A 10 -8.25 52.33 -6.05
N PHE A 11 -7.15 51.71 -6.37
CA PHE A 11 -7.10 50.32 -6.81
C PHE A 11 -7.14 49.41 -5.58
N CYS A 12 -8.32 48.85 -5.23
CA CYS A 12 -8.42 47.80 -4.23
C CYS A 12 -7.92 46.50 -4.83
N VAL A 13 -6.66 46.13 -4.59
CA VAL A 13 -6.12 44.80 -4.87
C VAL A 13 -6.63 43.87 -3.77
N ALA A 14 -7.69 43.12 -4.08
CA ALA A 14 -8.13 42.02 -3.23
C ALA A 14 -7.08 40.90 -3.29
N PHE A 15 -6.30 40.73 -2.24
CA PHE A 15 -5.45 39.56 -2.05
C PHE A 15 -6.34 38.31 -1.86
N VAL A 16 -6.58 37.58 -2.92
CA VAL A 16 -7.15 36.22 -2.84
C VAL A 16 -6.02 35.31 -2.37
N THR A 17 -5.89 35.10 -1.06
CA THR A 17 -5.03 34.05 -0.52
C THR A 17 -5.64 32.71 -0.90
N PRO A 18 -4.93 31.84 -1.68
CA PRO A 18 -5.42 30.48 -1.90
C PRO A 18 -5.46 29.78 -0.54
N LEU A 19 -6.66 29.41 -0.10
CA LEU A 19 -6.84 28.46 1.00
C LEU A 19 -6.28 27.14 0.52
N MET A 20 -5.01 26.85 0.84
CA MET A 20 -4.44 25.54 0.73
C MET A 20 -5.21 24.67 1.73
N ALA A 21 -6.21 23.94 1.26
CA ALA A 21 -6.83 22.87 2.04
C ALA A 21 -5.74 21.83 2.31
N GLN A 22 -5.12 21.94 3.49
CA GLN A 22 -4.27 20.87 3.99
C GLN A 22 -5.20 19.67 4.20
N ALA A 23 -4.97 18.61 3.43
CA ALA A 23 -5.61 17.33 3.71
C ALA A 23 -5.17 16.91 5.11
N GLN A 24 -6.05 17.11 6.09
CA GLN A 24 -5.81 16.66 7.46
C GLN A 24 -5.69 15.13 7.41
N ASP A 25 -4.59 14.61 7.96
CA ASP A 25 -4.44 13.16 8.16
C ASP A 25 -5.62 12.70 9.04
N ILE A 26 -6.57 11.99 8.45
CA ILE A 26 -7.75 11.48 9.17
C ILE A 26 -7.26 10.47 10.18
N LYS A 27 -7.50 10.74 11.46
CA LYS A 27 -7.15 9.82 12.55
C LYS A 27 -8.10 8.63 12.53
N GLY A 28 -7.56 7.41 12.36
CA GLY A 28 -8.34 6.17 12.43
C GLY A 28 -8.56 5.70 13.87
N ASP A 29 -9.68 5.02 14.08
CA ASP A 29 -10.06 4.33 15.32
C ASP A 29 -10.07 2.81 15.08
N ALA A 30 -9.17 2.08 15.74
CA ALA A 30 -9.06 0.64 15.61
C ALA A 30 -10.31 -0.12 16.09
N ALA A 31 -11.01 0.38 17.13
CA ALA A 31 -12.24 -0.23 17.61
C ALA A 31 -13.41 -0.05 16.63
N ALA A 32 -13.45 1.09 15.91
CA ALA A 32 -14.38 1.29 14.81
C ALA A 32 -14.02 0.41 13.62
N GLY A 33 -12.71 0.26 13.31
CA GLY A 33 -12.21 -0.62 12.26
C GLY A 33 -12.55 -2.09 12.48
N ASP A 34 -12.47 -2.58 13.72
CA ASP A 34 -12.92 -3.94 14.09
C ASP A 34 -14.38 -4.20 13.71
N LYS A 35 -15.27 -3.23 13.92
CA LYS A 35 -16.69 -3.34 13.58
C LYS A 35 -16.98 -3.27 12.07
N LYS A 36 -16.04 -2.75 11.28
CA LYS A 36 -16.18 -2.53 9.83
C LYS A 36 -15.45 -3.59 8.98
N ASN A 37 -14.70 -4.51 9.59
CA ASN A 37 -13.79 -5.43 8.90
C ASN A 37 -14.46 -6.62 8.20
N ALA A 38 -15.77 -6.83 8.34
CA ALA A 38 -16.49 -8.03 7.86
C ALA A 38 -16.20 -8.38 6.39
N MET A 39 -16.16 -7.38 5.50
CA MET A 39 -15.83 -7.61 4.08
C MET A 39 -14.35 -7.96 3.85
N CYS A 40 -13.47 -7.61 4.77
CA CYS A 40 -12.04 -7.84 4.66
C CYS A 40 -11.66 -9.24 5.14
N ILE A 41 -12.17 -9.65 6.30
CA ILE A 41 -11.84 -10.95 6.93
C ILE A 41 -12.30 -12.15 6.11
N GLY A 42 -13.38 -12.00 5.31
CA GLY A 42 -13.88 -13.05 4.42
C GLY A 42 -12.87 -13.55 3.39
N CYS A 43 -11.83 -12.76 3.12
CA CYS A 43 -10.72 -13.14 2.26
C CYS A 43 -9.37 -13.07 3.00
N HIS A 44 -9.08 -11.94 3.65
CA HIS A 44 -7.79 -11.68 4.31
C HIS A 44 -7.62 -12.38 5.67
N GLY A 45 -8.70 -12.86 6.28
CA GLY A 45 -8.69 -13.63 7.53
C GLY A 45 -8.65 -15.15 7.35
N ILE A 46 -8.64 -15.67 6.12
CA ILE A 46 -8.66 -17.12 5.85
C ILE A 46 -7.29 -17.58 5.39
N LYS A 47 -6.64 -18.46 6.19
CA LYS A 47 -5.32 -19.02 5.83
C LYS A 47 -5.38 -19.76 4.51
N GLY A 48 -4.48 -19.40 3.59
CA GLY A 48 -4.37 -20.07 2.29
C GLY A 48 -5.47 -19.72 1.29
N TYR A 49 -6.38 -18.79 1.61
CA TYR A 49 -7.39 -18.34 0.65
C TYR A 49 -6.74 -17.77 -0.61
N GLN A 50 -7.26 -18.18 -1.77
CA GLN A 50 -6.70 -17.83 -3.07
C GLN A 50 -7.69 -17.00 -3.89
N ALA A 51 -7.17 -15.94 -4.51
CA ALA A 51 -7.83 -15.27 -5.62
C ALA A 51 -7.49 -16.00 -6.92
N SER A 52 -8.40 -15.96 -7.90
CA SER A 52 -8.20 -16.57 -9.21
C SER A 52 -7.98 -15.56 -10.33
N PHE A 53 -7.99 -14.27 -10.01
CA PHE A 53 -7.82 -13.18 -10.99
C PHE A 53 -6.67 -12.24 -10.56
N PRO A 54 -5.75 -11.86 -11.49
CA PRO A 54 -5.65 -12.27 -12.92
C PRO A 54 -5.07 -13.67 -13.14
N GLU A 55 -4.61 -14.29 -12.09
CA GLU A 55 -4.12 -15.66 -11.99
C GLU A 55 -4.30 -16.16 -10.55
N VAL A 56 -4.04 -17.43 -10.27
CA VAL A 56 -4.18 -17.97 -8.91
C VAL A 56 -3.02 -17.52 -8.03
N TYR A 57 -3.34 -16.87 -6.90
CA TYR A 57 -2.38 -16.48 -5.85
C TYR A 57 -3.07 -16.35 -4.50
N LYS A 58 -2.32 -16.48 -3.42
CA LYS A 58 -2.85 -16.28 -2.05
C LYS A 58 -3.21 -14.82 -1.84
N VAL A 59 -4.38 -14.58 -1.26
CA VAL A 59 -4.79 -13.25 -0.83
C VAL A 59 -3.77 -12.70 0.17
N PRO A 60 -3.29 -11.45 0.00
CA PRO A 60 -2.19 -10.95 0.81
C PRO A 60 -2.51 -10.82 2.29
N MET A 61 -1.52 -11.04 3.11
CA MET A 61 -1.55 -10.72 4.54
C MET A 61 -1.60 -9.21 4.73
N ILE A 62 -2.56 -8.74 5.52
CA ILE A 62 -2.75 -7.31 5.82
C ILE A 62 -2.66 -6.98 7.31
N SER A 63 -2.83 -7.96 8.20
CA SER A 63 -2.62 -7.77 9.64
C SER A 63 -1.14 -7.50 9.91
N GLY A 64 -0.84 -6.47 10.69
CA GLY A 64 0.50 -5.97 10.96
C GLY A 64 1.04 -4.97 9.92
N GLN A 65 0.33 -4.72 8.82
CA GLN A 65 0.76 -3.78 7.77
C GLN A 65 0.64 -2.32 8.25
N GLY A 66 1.49 -1.43 7.72
CA GLY A 66 1.48 -0.01 8.05
C GLY A 66 0.15 0.69 7.74
N ALA A 67 -0.40 1.42 8.72
CA ALA A 67 -1.70 2.07 8.57
C ALA A 67 -1.72 3.05 7.36
N LYS A 68 -0.71 3.91 7.23
CA LYS A 68 -0.62 4.85 6.10
C LYS A 68 -0.55 4.13 4.75
N TYR A 69 0.15 2.99 4.69
CA TYR A 69 0.16 2.19 3.47
C TYR A 69 -1.21 1.56 3.16
N ILE A 70 -1.95 1.07 4.16
CA ILE A 70 -3.29 0.51 3.94
C ILE A 70 -4.22 1.59 3.36
N VAL A 71 -4.23 2.80 3.95
CA VAL A 71 -5.00 3.94 3.42
C VAL A 71 -4.60 4.25 1.98
N ALA A 72 -3.28 4.38 1.71
CA ALA A 72 -2.77 4.66 0.37
C ALA A 72 -3.18 3.57 -0.64
N ALA A 73 -3.14 2.29 -0.24
CA ALA A 73 -3.51 1.17 -1.09
C ALA A 73 -5.02 1.15 -1.41
N LEU A 74 -5.89 1.40 -0.42
CA LEU A 74 -7.34 1.49 -0.61
C LEU A 74 -7.71 2.67 -1.53
N ASN A 75 -7.11 3.84 -1.29
CA ASN A 75 -7.28 4.99 -2.18
C ASN A 75 -6.82 4.71 -3.62
N ALA A 76 -5.69 4.01 -3.80
CA ALA A 76 -5.20 3.64 -5.12
C ALA A 76 -6.17 2.68 -5.85
N TYR A 77 -6.83 1.77 -5.13
CA TYR A 77 -7.91 0.94 -5.71
C TYR A 77 -9.11 1.80 -6.11
N LYS A 78 -9.59 2.68 -5.23
CA LYS A 78 -10.72 3.59 -5.48
C LYS A 78 -10.47 4.48 -6.70
N LYS A 79 -9.24 5.02 -6.84
CA LYS A 79 -8.83 5.84 -7.98
C LYS A 79 -8.53 5.04 -9.26
N GLY A 80 -8.47 3.71 -9.20
CA GLY A 80 -8.07 2.86 -10.33
C GLY A 80 -6.56 2.85 -10.63
N GLU A 81 -5.74 3.41 -9.76
CA GLU A 81 -4.28 3.36 -9.82
C GLU A 81 -3.74 1.96 -9.51
N ARG A 82 -4.46 1.20 -8.68
CA ARG A 82 -4.32 -0.25 -8.50
C ARG A 82 -5.57 -0.90 -9.06
N LYS A 83 -5.39 -1.69 -10.12
CA LYS A 83 -6.51 -2.33 -10.81
C LYS A 83 -6.69 -3.75 -10.30
N HIS A 84 -7.80 -4.00 -9.67
CA HIS A 84 -8.27 -5.32 -9.23
C HIS A 84 -9.79 -5.20 -8.97
N PRO A 85 -10.64 -5.85 -9.77
CA PRO A 85 -12.09 -5.61 -9.73
C PRO A 85 -12.71 -5.73 -8.34
N THR A 86 -12.41 -6.82 -7.62
CA THR A 86 -12.94 -7.05 -6.26
C THR A 86 -12.49 -5.96 -5.29
N MET A 87 -11.18 -5.66 -5.25
CA MET A 87 -10.65 -4.67 -4.30
C MET A 87 -11.10 -3.25 -4.64
N ARG A 88 -11.33 -2.95 -5.92
CA ARG A 88 -11.92 -1.68 -6.34
C ARG A 88 -13.34 -1.56 -5.81
N ALA A 89 -14.19 -2.57 -6.00
CA ALA A 89 -15.56 -2.55 -5.50
C ALA A 89 -15.63 -2.37 -3.97
N ILE A 90 -14.74 -3.04 -3.21
CA ILE A 90 -14.61 -2.84 -1.77
C ILE A 90 -14.19 -1.40 -1.45
N ALA A 91 -13.15 -0.89 -2.09
CA ALA A 91 -12.63 0.46 -1.81
C ALA A 91 -13.63 1.56 -2.19
N ASP A 92 -14.40 1.38 -3.27
CA ASP A 92 -15.43 2.33 -3.71
C ASP A 92 -16.55 2.48 -2.67
N SER A 93 -16.83 1.44 -1.87
CA SER A 93 -17.84 1.46 -0.80
C SER A 93 -17.39 2.14 0.49
N LEU A 94 -16.09 2.44 0.65
CA LEU A 94 -15.52 3.00 1.86
C LEU A 94 -15.41 4.52 1.80
N SER A 95 -15.79 5.19 2.90
CA SER A 95 -15.42 6.58 3.15
C SER A 95 -13.95 6.69 3.54
N ASP A 96 -13.40 7.91 3.53
CA ASP A 96 -12.01 8.15 3.96
C ASP A 96 -11.84 7.80 5.46
N GLN A 97 -12.86 8.05 6.29
CA GLN A 97 -12.85 7.65 7.70
C GLN A 97 -12.88 6.12 7.86
N ASP A 98 -13.65 5.38 7.04
CA ASP A 98 -13.66 3.92 7.09
C ASP A 98 -12.30 3.34 6.70
N MET A 99 -11.64 3.92 5.69
CA MET A 99 -10.29 3.52 5.32
C MET A 99 -9.28 3.77 6.45
N ALA A 100 -9.39 4.91 7.15
CA ALA A 100 -8.53 5.23 8.27
C ALA A 100 -8.76 4.29 9.47
N ASP A 101 -10.01 3.97 9.80
CA ASP A 101 -10.38 3.08 10.91
C ASP A 101 -9.91 1.65 10.64
N LEU A 102 -10.18 1.12 9.44
CA LEU A 102 -9.70 -0.19 9.02
C LEU A 102 -8.17 -0.28 9.01
N ALA A 103 -7.49 0.79 8.57
CA ALA A 103 -6.04 0.86 8.57
C ALA A 103 -5.47 0.86 10.00
N ALA A 104 -6.08 1.59 10.93
CA ALA A 104 -5.72 1.57 12.34
C ALA A 104 -5.89 0.18 12.94
N TYR A 105 -7.04 -0.48 12.69
CA TYR A 105 -7.30 -1.84 13.13
C TYR A 105 -6.24 -2.82 12.60
N TYR A 106 -6.07 -2.92 11.29
CA TYR A 106 -5.15 -3.90 10.69
C TYR A 106 -3.69 -3.65 11.01
N SER A 107 -3.30 -2.41 11.30
CA SER A 107 -1.93 -2.10 11.70
C SER A 107 -1.56 -2.67 13.07
N GLU A 108 -2.54 -2.87 13.95
CA GLU A 108 -2.36 -3.45 15.28
C GLU A 108 -2.79 -4.93 15.36
N HIS A 109 -3.63 -5.37 14.43
CA HIS A 109 -4.19 -6.71 14.43
C HIS A 109 -3.12 -7.77 14.28
N GLY A 110 -3.08 -8.71 15.20
CA GLY A 110 -2.13 -9.82 15.19
C GLY A 110 -0.73 -9.51 15.74
N LYS A 111 -0.48 -8.32 16.28
CA LYS A 111 0.83 -7.95 16.87
C LYS A 111 1.10 -8.52 18.25
N ALA A 112 0.05 -8.93 18.99
CA ALA A 112 0.21 -9.43 20.34
C ALA A 112 1.11 -10.69 20.37
N GLY A 113 2.18 -10.65 21.17
CA GLY A 113 3.13 -11.74 21.33
C GLY A 113 4.19 -11.87 20.22
N ASP A 114 4.34 -10.87 19.36
CA ASP A 114 5.37 -10.89 18.32
C ASP A 114 6.78 -10.77 18.92
N ALA A 115 7.67 -11.65 18.47
CA ALA A 115 9.10 -11.52 18.73
C ALA A 115 9.67 -10.29 18.00
N ALA A 116 10.73 -9.71 18.56
CA ALA A 116 11.43 -8.62 17.90
C ALA A 116 12.02 -9.10 16.55
N LEU A 117 11.69 -8.39 15.48
CA LEU A 117 12.26 -8.68 14.16
C LEU A 117 13.75 -8.32 14.10
N PRO A 118 14.55 -9.06 13.32
CA PRO A 118 15.96 -8.74 13.12
C PRO A 118 16.10 -7.32 12.52
N ALA A 119 17.16 -6.63 12.89
CA ALA A 119 17.43 -5.28 12.38
C ALA A 119 17.69 -5.27 10.87
N LYS A 120 18.25 -6.35 10.33
CA LYS A 120 18.58 -6.55 8.92
C LYS A 120 18.03 -7.89 8.43
N ALA A 121 17.62 -7.93 7.16
CA ALA A 121 17.23 -9.19 6.52
C ALA A 121 18.42 -10.16 6.44
N LYS A 122 18.12 -11.46 6.46
CA LYS A 122 19.11 -12.49 6.13
C LYS A 122 19.62 -12.32 4.70
N ASP A 123 20.83 -12.77 4.45
CA ASP A 123 21.43 -12.66 3.13
C ASP A 123 20.61 -13.40 2.06
N ALA A 124 20.56 -12.82 0.87
CA ALA A 124 19.92 -13.45 -0.26
C ALA A 124 20.76 -14.63 -0.76
N PRO A 125 20.10 -15.72 -1.26
CA PRO A 125 20.82 -16.77 -1.96
C PRO A 125 21.67 -16.20 -3.11
N VAL A 126 22.82 -16.81 -3.39
CA VAL A 126 23.79 -16.33 -4.41
C VAL A 126 23.10 -16.00 -5.74
N ALA A 127 22.18 -16.86 -6.19
CA ALA A 127 21.45 -16.66 -7.45
C ALA A 127 20.50 -15.43 -7.45
N VAL A 128 20.19 -14.83 -6.29
CA VAL A 128 19.25 -13.72 -6.12
C VAL A 128 19.93 -12.46 -5.61
N ALA A 129 21.14 -12.58 -5.05
CA ALA A 129 21.86 -11.48 -4.40
C ALA A 129 22.06 -10.28 -5.34
N ASP A 130 22.50 -10.52 -6.57
CA ASP A 130 22.69 -9.46 -7.57
C ASP A 130 21.37 -8.82 -8.00
N LEU A 131 20.28 -9.58 -8.05
CA LEU A 131 18.94 -9.06 -8.35
C LEU A 131 18.47 -8.13 -7.23
N VAL A 132 18.66 -8.51 -5.96
CA VAL A 132 18.29 -7.69 -4.80
C VAL A 132 19.11 -6.39 -4.77
N LYS A 133 20.41 -6.47 -5.06
CA LYS A 133 21.31 -5.32 -5.16
C LYS A 133 20.87 -4.37 -6.29
N LYS A 134 20.61 -4.92 -7.48
CA LYS A 134 20.15 -4.15 -8.66
C LYS A 134 18.78 -3.49 -8.40
N ALA A 135 17.85 -4.19 -7.74
CA ALA A 135 16.53 -3.68 -7.41
C ALA A 135 16.54 -2.63 -6.29
N ALA A 136 17.63 -2.54 -5.51
CA ALA A 136 17.79 -1.61 -4.38
C ALA A 136 16.61 -1.57 -3.41
N CYS A 137 15.95 -2.71 -3.15
CA CYS A 137 14.71 -2.81 -2.37
C CYS A 137 14.81 -2.18 -0.98
N VAL A 138 15.96 -2.36 -0.32
CA VAL A 138 16.22 -1.87 1.05
C VAL A 138 16.16 -0.35 1.15
N SER A 139 16.46 0.38 0.08
CA SER A 139 16.45 1.86 0.07
C SER A 139 15.08 2.47 0.35
N CYS A 140 14.00 1.71 0.15
CA CYS A 140 12.62 2.14 0.39
C CYS A 140 11.91 1.26 1.42
N HIS A 141 12.09 -0.07 1.32
CA HIS A 141 11.39 -1.03 2.19
C HIS A 141 12.12 -1.30 3.51
N GLY A 142 13.30 -0.66 3.74
CA GLY A 142 14.12 -0.80 4.93
C GLY A 142 14.99 -2.05 4.92
N ASP A 143 16.03 -2.09 5.76
CA ASP A 143 17.07 -3.12 5.78
C ASP A 143 16.54 -4.53 6.07
N ASN A 144 15.41 -4.64 6.77
CA ASN A 144 14.75 -5.91 7.07
C ASN A 144 13.46 -6.13 6.28
N PHE A 145 13.11 -5.25 5.32
CA PHE A 145 11.87 -5.28 4.52
C PHE A 145 10.56 -5.22 5.33
N ALA A 146 10.66 -5.04 6.65
CA ALA A 146 9.53 -4.92 7.57
C ALA A 146 9.44 -3.53 8.24
N LYS A 147 10.46 -2.68 8.06
CA LYS A 147 10.51 -1.30 8.58
C LYS A 147 10.82 -0.32 7.43
N PRO A 148 9.85 -0.03 6.56
CA PRO A 148 10.07 0.89 5.44
C PRO A 148 10.46 2.28 5.93
N ILE A 149 11.22 3.02 5.11
CA ILE A 149 11.72 4.37 5.45
C ILE A 149 10.61 5.43 5.46
N ASP A 150 9.51 5.17 4.76
CA ASP A 150 8.31 5.99 4.75
C ASP A 150 7.10 5.13 5.11
N PRO A 151 6.21 5.60 6.01
CA PRO A 151 5.06 4.83 6.47
C PRO A 151 4.00 4.58 5.39
N SER A 152 4.06 5.28 4.24
CA SER A 152 3.23 5.01 3.07
C SER A 152 3.76 3.86 2.20
N TYR A 153 4.97 3.38 2.45
CA TYR A 153 5.54 2.22 1.76
C TYR A 153 5.16 0.93 2.48
N PRO A 154 4.97 -0.18 1.74
CA PRO A 154 4.58 -1.43 2.37
C PRO A 154 5.72 -2.13 3.09
N LYS A 155 5.40 -2.75 4.22
CA LYS A 155 6.15 -3.90 4.71
C LYS A 155 5.95 -5.05 3.74
N ILE A 156 7.02 -5.75 3.38
CA ILE A 156 6.96 -6.83 2.39
C ILE A 156 7.62 -8.13 2.86
N ALA A 157 8.41 -8.10 3.93
CA ALA A 157 9.01 -9.31 4.50
C ALA A 157 7.94 -10.34 4.91
N GLY A 158 8.15 -11.59 4.53
CA GLY A 158 7.26 -12.70 4.86
C GLY A 158 5.95 -12.74 4.09
N GLN A 159 5.62 -11.75 3.25
CA GLN A 159 4.41 -11.75 2.43
C GLN A 159 4.42 -12.92 1.44
N HIS A 160 3.25 -13.41 1.04
CA HIS A 160 3.12 -14.54 0.11
C HIS A 160 3.88 -14.30 -1.21
N ALA A 161 4.73 -15.25 -1.59
CA ALA A 161 5.59 -15.15 -2.77
C ALA A 161 4.79 -14.99 -4.07
N ASP A 162 3.70 -15.73 -4.20
CA ASP A 162 2.78 -15.67 -5.35
C ASP A 162 2.12 -14.29 -5.45
N TYR A 163 1.66 -13.72 -4.33
CA TYR A 163 1.13 -12.35 -4.32
C TYR A 163 2.19 -11.30 -4.67
N ILE A 164 3.40 -11.38 -4.09
CA ILE A 164 4.49 -10.44 -4.42
C ILE A 164 4.79 -10.51 -5.92
N TYR A 165 4.86 -11.70 -6.48
CA TYR A 165 5.12 -11.91 -7.90
C TYR A 165 4.04 -11.29 -8.79
N VAL A 166 2.77 -11.54 -8.50
CA VAL A 166 1.63 -10.93 -9.21
C VAL A 166 1.66 -9.41 -9.09
N ALA A 167 1.97 -8.89 -7.89
CA ALA A 167 2.09 -7.45 -7.64
C ALA A 167 3.22 -6.81 -8.48
N LEU A 168 4.39 -7.46 -8.55
CA LEU A 168 5.52 -6.99 -9.36
C LEU A 168 5.20 -7.02 -10.86
N LYS A 169 4.54 -8.07 -11.35
CA LYS A 169 4.06 -8.11 -12.74
C LYS A 169 3.04 -7.02 -13.05
N ALA A 170 2.14 -6.72 -12.10
CA ALA A 170 1.14 -5.69 -12.29
C ALA A 170 1.75 -4.29 -12.51
N TYR A 171 2.94 -3.99 -11.96
CA TYR A 171 3.67 -2.75 -12.26
C TYR A 171 4.25 -2.69 -13.68
N LYS A 172 4.39 -3.84 -14.36
CA LYS A 172 4.81 -3.90 -15.77
C LYS A 172 3.63 -3.86 -16.74
N THR A 173 2.40 -4.05 -16.23
CA THR A 173 1.21 -4.14 -17.07
C THR A 173 0.75 -2.75 -17.47
N GLU A 174 0.70 -2.49 -18.76
CA GLU A 174 0.23 -1.24 -19.36
C GLU A 174 -1.07 -1.48 -20.14
N ASN A 175 -1.89 -0.44 -20.25
CA ASN A 175 -3.10 -0.41 -21.09
C ASN A 175 -4.12 -1.54 -20.84
N ASN A 176 -4.10 -2.16 -19.64
CA ASN A 176 -5.10 -3.15 -19.26
C ASN A 176 -6.12 -2.49 -18.32
N PRO A 177 -7.45 -2.60 -18.59
CA PRO A 177 -8.48 -1.96 -17.78
C PRO A 177 -8.69 -2.64 -16.41
N GLN A 178 -8.34 -3.93 -16.28
CA GLN A 178 -8.64 -4.76 -15.12
C GLN A 178 -7.42 -5.07 -14.25
N VAL A 179 -6.20 -5.00 -14.81
CA VAL A 179 -4.95 -5.36 -14.15
C VAL A 179 -3.94 -4.24 -14.31
N GLY A 180 -3.16 -3.95 -13.27
CA GLY A 180 -2.08 -2.98 -13.32
C GLY A 180 -1.92 -2.18 -12.04
N ARG A 181 -0.77 -1.54 -11.89
CA ARG A 181 -0.41 -0.64 -10.78
C ARG A 181 0.37 0.54 -11.35
N SER A 182 -0.09 1.76 -11.05
CA SER A 182 0.42 3.00 -11.66
C SER A 182 1.53 3.68 -10.86
N ASN A 183 2.12 3.03 -9.82
CA ASN A 183 3.25 3.62 -9.11
C ASN A 183 4.52 3.62 -9.99
N GLY A 184 4.98 4.81 -10.39
CA GLY A 184 6.09 4.99 -11.32
C GLY A 184 7.43 4.46 -10.83
N VAL A 185 7.72 4.59 -9.52
CA VAL A 185 8.98 4.08 -8.93
C VAL A 185 9.02 2.56 -9.04
N MET A 186 7.97 1.88 -8.54
CA MET A 186 7.90 0.43 -8.60
C MET A 186 7.81 -0.11 -10.04
N ALA A 187 7.16 0.63 -10.96
CA ALA A 187 7.14 0.28 -12.37
C ALA A 187 8.54 0.37 -12.99
N GLY A 188 9.30 1.43 -12.70
CA GLY A 188 10.68 1.58 -13.15
C GLY A 188 11.60 0.48 -12.63
N ILE A 189 11.39 0.01 -11.40
CA ILE A 189 12.13 -1.14 -10.84
C ILE A 189 11.69 -2.44 -11.53
N ALA A 190 10.39 -2.75 -11.54
CA ALA A 190 9.89 -4.02 -12.06
C ALA A 190 10.22 -4.25 -13.54
N LYS A 191 10.22 -3.20 -14.36
CA LYS A 191 10.56 -3.26 -15.79
C LYS A 191 11.99 -3.70 -16.08
N GLN A 192 12.91 -3.59 -15.12
CA GLN A 192 14.31 -3.99 -15.29
C GLN A 192 14.53 -5.50 -15.23
N PHE A 193 13.49 -6.27 -14.86
CA PHE A 193 13.60 -7.69 -14.58
C PHE A 193 12.67 -8.52 -15.47
N SER A 194 13.12 -9.70 -15.85
CA SER A 194 12.30 -10.75 -16.44
C SER A 194 11.28 -11.28 -15.42
N ASN A 195 10.26 -11.98 -15.87
CA ASN A 195 9.30 -12.60 -14.97
C ASN A 195 9.93 -13.69 -14.07
N ALA A 196 10.95 -14.40 -14.56
CA ALA A 196 11.70 -15.38 -13.79
C ALA A 196 12.46 -14.71 -12.64
N GLU A 197 13.13 -13.59 -12.92
CA GLU A 197 13.84 -12.80 -11.90
C GLU A 197 12.88 -12.18 -10.88
N LEU A 198 11.72 -11.66 -11.31
CA LEU A 198 10.68 -11.17 -10.40
C LEU A 198 10.14 -12.27 -9.49
N LYS A 199 10.01 -13.50 -10.01
CA LYS A 199 9.62 -14.66 -9.21
C LYS A 199 10.67 -15.05 -8.19
N ALA A 200 11.96 -14.98 -8.55
CA ALA A 200 13.08 -15.23 -7.64
C ALA A 200 13.14 -14.19 -6.52
N LEU A 201 13.01 -12.89 -6.85
CA LEU A 201 12.92 -11.80 -5.88
C LEU A 201 11.73 -11.98 -4.93
N ALA A 202 10.56 -12.34 -5.45
CA ALA A 202 9.37 -12.61 -4.65
C ALA A 202 9.57 -13.77 -3.68
N GLY A 203 10.23 -14.85 -4.12
CA GLY A 203 10.59 -15.99 -3.28
C GLY A 203 11.52 -15.61 -2.13
N TYR A 204 12.54 -14.82 -2.41
CA TYR A 204 13.45 -14.33 -1.38
C TYR A 204 12.72 -13.45 -0.35
N VAL A 205 11.99 -12.43 -0.79
CA VAL A 205 11.28 -11.51 0.12
C VAL A 205 10.24 -12.26 0.97
N SER A 206 9.56 -13.25 0.40
CA SER A 206 8.62 -14.11 1.12
C SER A 206 9.29 -14.98 2.18
N SER A 207 10.56 -15.32 2.01
CA SER A 207 11.32 -16.14 2.97
C SER A 207 11.84 -15.37 4.18
N LEU A 208 11.73 -14.03 4.17
CA LEU A 208 12.22 -13.18 5.25
C LEU A 208 11.27 -13.18 6.45
N ASP A 209 11.85 -12.98 7.65
CA ASP A 209 11.07 -12.80 8.85
C ASP A 209 10.33 -11.45 8.80
N GLY A 210 9.03 -11.48 9.02
CA GLY A 210 8.14 -10.33 8.97
C GLY A 210 7.02 -10.43 10.00
N ASP A 211 6.35 -9.30 10.21
CA ASP A 211 5.21 -9.18 11.13
C ASP A 211 3.84 -9.22 10.41
N LEU A 212 3.83 -9.45 9.11
CA LEU A 212 2.60 -9.62 8.33
C LEU A 212 1.97 -10.99 8.62
N LYS A 213 0.64 -10.99 8.82
CA LYS A 213 -0.11 -12.22 9.17
C LYS A 213 -1.43 -12.30 8.44
N THR A 214 -1.91 -13.54 8.24
CA THR A 214 -3.33 -13.86 8.10
C THR A 214 -3.82 -14.30 9.48
N VAL A 215 -4.65 -13.47 10.11
CA VAL A 215 -5.22 -13.77 11.43
C VAL A 215 -6.66 -14.23 11.24
N PRO A 216 -6.96 -15.53 11.49
CA PRO A 216 -8.32 -16.04 11.42
C PRO A 216 -9.17 -15.45 12.56
N GLU A 217 -10.40 -15.09 12.24
CA GLU A 217 -11.38 -14.73 13.24
C GLU A 217 -12.31 -15.91 13.55
N ALA A 218 -12.56 -16.16 14.83
CA ALA A 218 -13.37 -17.28 15.27
C ALA A 218 -14.88 -17.10 15.01
N LYS A 219 -15.31 -15.88 14.72
CA LYS A 219 -16.74 -15.56 14.49
C LYS A 219 -16.84 -14.54 13.35
N PHE A 220 -17.58 -14.91 12.30
CA PHE A 220 -18.14 -13.93 11.38
C PHE A 220 -19.28 -13.19 12.10
N ARG A 221 -19.17 -11.89 12.19
CA ARG A 221 -20.18 -11.03 12.82
C ARG A 221 -21.18 -10.52 11.79
#